data_4aaf8fac970dc9fa3282645f6a78b45e
#
_entry.id   4aaf8fac970dc9fa3282645f6a78b45e
#
_cell.length_a   1.000
_cell.length_b   1.000
_cell.length_c   1.000
_cell.angle_alpha   90.00
_cell.angle_beta   90.00
_cell.angle_gamma   90.00
#
_symmetry.space_group_name_H-M   'P 1'
#
loop_
_entity.id
_entity.type
_entity.pdbx_description
1 polymer ?
#
loop_
_entity_poly.entity_id
_entity_poly.type
_entity_poly.pdbx_seq_one_letter_code
_entity_poly.pdbx_strand_id
1 'polypeptide(L)'
;MLAACVDIRETYYRSGFGPAMAKFIAIVSHEGPFPDGYADQPGPDPAMFGLPAEDDGSRDDPLLGHNIITCNAYRHDFDALRTAPTRVVIGVGAKSGQQLAGRARTAVAERLGIAPVTFPGDHGGFLGGEYGQTGEPDAFAATLREVLTA
;
A
#
# COMPACT_ATOMS: atom_id res chain seq x y z
N MET A 1 0.87 -10.74 7.59
CA MET A 1 1.35 -9.48 6.98
C MET A 1 2.80 -9.19 7.29
N LEU A 2 3.22 -8.98 8.54
CA LEU A 2 4.62 -8.64 8.84
C LEU A 2 5.62 -9.72 8.39
N ALA A 3 5.28 -11.01 8.52
CA ALA A 3 6.10 -12.10 8.00
C ALA A 3 6.33 -11.99 6.49
N ALA A 4 5.30 -11.63 5.71
CA ALA A 4 5.46 -11.40 4.27
C ALA A 4 6.35 -10.19 3.95
N CYS A 5 6.30 -9.12 4.75
CA CYS A 5 7.23 -7.99 4.60
C CYS A 5 8.69 -8.39 4.92
N VAL A 6 8.89 -9.28 5.90
CA VAL A 6 10.22 -9.84 6.20
C VAL A 6 10.73 -10.66 5.02
N ASP A 7 9.89 -11.55 4.48
CA ASP A 7 10.24 -12.38 3.32
C ASP A 7 10.58 -11.54 2.08
N ILE A 8 9.84 -10.44 1.81
CA ILE A 8 10.17 -9.50 0.73
C ILE A 8 11.56 -8.91 0.93
N ARG A 9 11.87 -8.40 2.13
CA ARG A 9 13.18 -7.83 2.43
C ARG A 9 14.30 -8.87 2.30
N GLU A 10 14.10 -10.08 2.80
CA GLU A 10 15.08 -11.15 2.66
C GLU A 10 15.26 -11.55 1.19
N THR A 11 14.18 -11.56 0.40
CA THR A 11 14.24 -11.78 -1.05
C THR A 11 15.04 -10.67 -1.73
N TYR A 12 14.86 -9.41 -1.34
CA TYR A 12 15.64 -8.29 -1.86
C TYR A 12 17.14 -8.48 -1.64
N TYR A 13 17.54 -8.81 -0.42
CA TYR A 13 18.95 -9.02 -0.11
C TYR A 13 19.55 -10.27 -0.76
N ARG A 14 18.75 -11.31 -0.98
CA ARG A 14 19.20 -12.57 -1.59
C ARG A 14 19.18 -12.54 -3.12
N SER A 15 18.17 -11.92 -3.72
CA SER A 15 17.82 -12.12 -5.14
C SER A 15 17.59 -10.80 -5.90
N GLY A 16 17.82 -9.65 -5.27
CA GLY A 16 17.72 -8.34 -5.89
C GLY A 16 16.31 -7.75 -5.99
N PHE A 17 16.24 -6.64 -6.72
CA PHE A 17 15.06 -5.78 -6.80
C PHE A 17 13.84 -6.48 -7.44
N GLY A 18 14.01 -7.09 -8.61
CA GLY A 18 12.90 -7.63 -9.40
C GLY A 18 12.06 -8.66 -8.63
N PRO A 19 12.65 -9.75 -8.11
CA PRO A 19 11.92 -10.76 -7.33
C PRO A 19 11.25 -10.19 -6.07
N ALA A 20 11.90 -9.27 -5.37
CA ALA A 20 11.33 -8.65 -4.17
C ALA A 20 10.16 -7.70 -4.50
N MET A 21 10.29 -6.90 -5.56
CA MET A 21 9.23 -6.00 -6.02
C MET A 21 8.03 -6.79 -6.55
N ALA A 22 8.24 -7.91 -7.24
CA ALA A 22 7.16 -8.79 -7.68
C ALA A 22 6.34 -9.33 -6.48
N LYS A 23 7.00 -9.75 -5.40
CA LYS A 23 6.33 -10.14 -4.15
C LYS A 23 5.59 -8.95 -3.51
N PHE A 24 6.16 -7.77 -3.52
CA PHE A 24 5.51 -6.56 -3.01
C PHE A 24 4.22 -6.24 -3.79
N ILE A 25 4.28 -6.26 -5.13
CA ILE A 25 3.10 -6.05 -5.98
C ILE A 25 2.02 -7.10 -5.69
N ALA A 26 2.40 -8.36 -5.53
CA ALA A 26 1.46 -9.43 -5.18
C ALA A 26 0.73 -9.15 -3.85
N ILE A 27 1.43 -8.65 -2.83
CA ILE A 27 0.82 -8.30 -1.53
C ILE A 27 -0.15 -7.13 -1.67
N VAL A 28 0.25 -6.06 -2.34
CA VAL A 28 -0.61 -4.85 -2.45
C VAL A 28 -1.83 -5.07 -3.33
N SER A 29 -1.73 -6.00 -4.29
CA SER A 29 -2.84 -6.39 -5.17
C SER A 29 -3.73 -7.49 -4.58
N HIS A 30 -3.33 -8.10 -3.46
CA HIS A 30 -4.09 -9.20 -2.86
C HIS A 30 -5.42 -8.70 -2.30
N GLU A 31 -6.49 -9.42 -2.63
CA GLU A 31 -7.82 -9.15 -2.12
C GLU A 31 -8.19 -10.10 -0.98
N GLY A 32 -8.78 -9.56 0.05
CA GLY A 32 -9.21 -10.33 1.21
C GLY A 32 -8.10 -10.65 2.22
N PRO A 33 -8.39 -11.50 3.21
CA PRO A 33 -7.42 -11.95 4.21
C PRO A 33 -6.30 -12.78 3.57
N PHE A 34 -5.07 -12.60 4.03
CA PHE A 34 -3.98 -13.49 3.63
C PHE A 34 -4.20 -14.89 4.19
N PRO A 35 -4.07 -15.95 3.35
CA PRO A 35 -4.12 -17.31 3.85
C PRO A 35 -2.92 -17.63 4.74
N ASP A 36 -3.08 -18.65 5.58
CA ASP A 36 -1.97 -19.17 6.36
C ASP A 36 -0.83 -19.64 5.43
N GLY A 37 0.41 -19.35 5.83
CA GLY A 37 1.59 -19.70 5.03
C GLY A 37 1.78 -18.83 3.78
N TYR A 38 1.08 -17.71 3.62
CA TYR A 38 1.24 -16.83 2.46
C TYR A 38 2.70 -16.38 2.25
N ALA A 39 3.43 -16.10 3.34
CA ALA A 39 4.82 -15.69 3.27
C ALA A 39 5.78 -16.79 2.76
N ASP A 40 5.37 -18.04 2.90
CA ASP A 40 6.18 -19.21 2.50
C ASP A 40 5.98 -19.60 1.03
N GLN A 41 5.04 -18.92 0.35
CA GLN A 41 4.76 -19.21 -1.06
C GLN A 41 5.83 -18.58 -1.97
N PRO A 42 6.16 -19.25 -3.09
CA PRO A 42 7.03 -18.65 -4.09
C PRO A 42 6.40 -17.39 -4.63
N GLY A 43 7.23 -16.36 -4.83
CA GLY A 43 6.78 -15.11 -5.45
C GLY A 43 6.43 -15.30 -6.93
N PRO A 44 5.64 -14.40 -7.51
CA PRO A 44 5.38 -14.39 -8.94
C PRO A 44 6.66 -14.08 -9.73
N ASP A 45 6.64 -14.46 -11.02
CA ASP A 45 7.72 -14.13 -11.94
C ASP A 45 7.81 -12.59 -12.11
N PRO A 46 8.97 -11.96 -11.87
CA PRO A 46 9.16 -10.53 -12.10
C PRO A 46 8.79 -10.06 -13.51
N ALA A 47 9.02 -10.90 -14.52
CA ALA A 47 8.70 -10.59 -15.92
C ALA A 47 7.21 -10.32 -16.15
N MET A 48 6.32 -10.88 -15.33
CA MET A 48 4.87 -10.60 -15.40
C MET A 48 4.53 -9.14 -15.14
N PHE A 49 5.41 -8.42 -14.45
CA PHE A 49 5.25 -7.01 -14.09
C PHE A 49 6.22 -6.08 -14.86
N GLY A 50 6.92 -6.60 -15.86
CA GLY A 50 7.95 -5.85 -16.59
C GLY A 50 9.17 -5.49 -15.73
N LEU A 51 9.41 -6.22 -14.66
CA LEU A 51 10.53 -6.00 -13.75
C LEU A 51 11.78 -6.76 -14.23
N PRO A 52 13.00 -6.28 -13.90
CA PRO A 52 14.23 -6.97 -14.25
C PRO A 52 14.30 -8.35 -13.59
N ALA A 53 14.67 -9.35 -14.38
CA ALA A 53 14.92 -10.69 -13.85
C ALA A 53 16.33 -10.84 -13.29
N GLU A 54 17.27 -10.02 -13.80
CA GLU A 54 18.68 -10.05 -13.38
C GLU A 54 18.89 -9.18 -12.13
N ASP A 55 19.71 -9.66 -11.22
CA ASP A 55 20.15 -8.94 -10.03
C ASP A 55 21.35 -8.05 -10.39
N ASP A 56 21.18 -6.74 -10.31
CA ASP A 56 22.24 -5.75 -10.55
C ASP A 56 23.21 -5.58 -9.37
N GLY A 57 22.97 -6.30 -8.28
CA GLY A 57 23.75 -6.25 -7.05
C GLY A 57 23.44 -5.04 -6.15
N SER A 58 22.58 -4.12 -6.56
CA SER A 58 22.19 -2.99 -5.71
C SER A 58 21.38 -3.43 -4.49
N ARG A 59 21.58 -2.75 -3.34
CA ARG A 59 20.90 -3.06 -2.07
C ARG A 59 20.53 -1.79 -1.31
N ASP A 60 20.34 -0.68 -2.04
CA ASP A 60 20.08 0.66 -1.50
C ASP A 60 18.65 1.16 -1.72
N ASP A 61 17.75 0.31 -2.24
CA ASP A 61 16.34 0.65 -2.37
C ASP A 61 15.70 0.88 -0.98
N PRO A 62 15.21 2.10 -0.69
CA PRO A 62 14.72 2.44 0.64
C PRO A 62 13.40 1.72 0.99
N LEU A 63 12.56 1.40 -0.01
CA LEU A 63 11.31 0.67 0.22
C LEU A 63 11.61 -0.76 0.65
N LEU A 64 12.36 -1.50 -0.17
CA LEU A 64 12.58 -2.94 0.01
C LEU A 64 13.58 -3.23 1.13
N GLY A 65 14.61 -2.39 1.27
CA GLY A 65 15.66 -2.58 2.28
C GLY A 65 15.26 -2.19 3.69
N HIS A 66 14.41 -1.16 3.84
CA HIS A 66 14.12 -0.57 5.15
C HIS A 66 12.63 -0.32 5.40
N ASN A 67 11.97 0.49 4.56
CA ASN A 67 10.65 1.03 4.84
C ASN A 67 9.56 -0.04 4.93
N ILE A 68 9.69 -1.12 4.16
CA ILE A 68 8.72 -2.21 4.16
C ILE A 68 8.55 -2.84 5.56
N ILE A 69 9.58 -2.86 6.38
CA ILE A 69 9.49 -3.35 7.76
C ILE A 69 9.05 -2.23 8.70
N THR A 70 9.74 -1.09 8.67
CA THR A 70 9.51 -0.01 9.64
C THR A 70 8.12 0.58 9.55
N CYS A 71 7.60 0.80 8.33
CA CYS A 71 6.26 1.32 8.14
C CYS A 71 5.17 0.30 8.53
N ASN A 72 5.36 -0.98 8.19
CA ASN A 72 4.38 -2.01 8.50
C ASN A 72 4.42 -2.51 9.96
N ALA A 73 5.53 -2.30 10.66
CA ALA A 73 5.64 -2.59 12.09
C ALA A 73 5.21 -1.41 12.97
N TYR A 74 5.01 -0.22 12.38
CA TYR A 74 4.64 0.97 13.14
C TYR A 74 3.28 0.78 13.82
N ARG A 75 3.21 1.20 15.08
CA ARG A 75 1.99 1.19 15.88
C ARG A 75 1.52 2.62 16.10
N HIS A 76 0.36 2.95 15.53
CA HIS A 76 -0.24 4.27 15.73
C HIS A 76 -0.68 4.45 17.18
N ASP A 77 -0.37 5.61 17.75
CA ASP A 77 -0.98 6.08 18.99
C ASP A 77 -2.36 6.69 18.67
N PHE A 78 -3.39 5.86 18.72
CA PHE A 78 -4.75 6.28 18.41
C PHE A 78 -5.33 7.25 19.40
N ASP A 79 -4.88 7.23 20.66
CA ASP A 79 -5.37 8.16 21.69
C ASP A 79 -4.78 9.55 21.46
N ALA A 80 -3.50 9.64 21.15
CA ALA A 80 -2.87 10.88 20.75
C ALA A 80 -3.51 11.45 19.45
N LEU A 81 -3.80 10.60 18.45
CA LEU A 81 -4.44 11.03 17.21
C LEU A 81 -5.86 11.57 17.42
N ARG A 82 -6.65 10.96 18.33
CA ARG A 82 -8.02 11.45 18.64
C ARG A 82 -8.02 12.79 19.37
N THR A 83 -7.01 13.06 20.15
CA THR A 83 -6.89 14.29 20.96
C THR A 83 -6.05 15.37 20.29
N ALA A 84 -5.45 15.09 19.16
CA ALA A 84 -4.63 16.04 18.40
C ALA A 84 -5.47 17.25 17.95
N PRO A 85 -4.90 18.47 17.98
CA PRO A 85 -5.58 19.64 17.44
C PRO A 85 -5.71 19.63 15.92
N THR A 86 -4.95 18.76 15.24
CA THR A 86 -4.99 18.58 13.80
C THR A 86 -6.19 17.73 13.42
N ARG A 87 -6.97 18.20 12.45
CA ARG A 87 -8.06 17.39 11.87
C ARG A 87 -7.49 16.22 11.07
N VAL A 88 -7.87 15.02 11.47
CA VAL A 88 -7.50 13.78 10.76
C VAL A 88 -8.66 13.34 9.88
N VAL A 89 -8.40 13.13 8.60
CA VAL A 89 -9.35 12.61 7.62
C VAL A 89 -8.77 11.36 6.98
N ILE A 90 -9.57 10.31 6.89
CA ILE A 90 -9.19 9.05 6.24
C ILE A 90 -9.92 8.95 4.91
N GLY A 91 -9.15 8.97 3.80
CA GLY A 91 -9.68 8.77 2.45
C GLY A 91 -9.64 7.31 2.04
N VAL A 92 -10.71 6.82 1.40
CA VAL A 92 -10.82 5.45 0.86
C VAL A 92 -11.27 5.53 -0.58
N GLY A 93 -10.53 4.93 -1.51
CA GLY A 93 -10.94 4.85 -2.93
C GLY A 93 -12.18 3.95 -3.09
N ALA A 94 -13.18 4.44 -3.82
CA ALA A 94 -14.44 3.72 -4.07
C ALA A 94 -14.22 2.33 -4.69
N LYS A 95 -13.17 2.18 -5.50
CA LYS A 95 -12.81 0.94 -6.20
C LYS A 95 -11.68 0.15 -5.49
N SER A 96 -11.23 0.59 -4.30
CA SER A 96 -10.17 -0.11 -3.57
C SER A 96 -10.60 -1.50 -3.03
N GLY A 97 -11.89 -1.77 -2.97
CA GLY A 97 -12.43 -3.09 -2.65
C GLY A 97 -11.83 -3.72 -1.39
N GLN A 98 -11.48 -5.00 -1.49
CA GLN A 98 -10.87 -5.81 -0.43
C GLN A 98 -9.34 -5.80 -0.46
N GLN A 99 -8.72 -4.95 -1.26
CA GLN A 99 -7.26 -4.79 -1.26
C GLN A 99 -6.76 -4.34 0.11
N LEU A 100 -5.50 -4.69 0.41
CA LEU A 100 -4.88 -4.40 1.71
C LEU A 100 -5.02 -2.93 2.12
N ALA A 101 -4.73 -2.00 1.21
CA ALA A 101 -4.81 -0.57 1.49
C ALA A 101 -6.24 -0.10 1.82
N GLY A 102 -7.26 -0.63 1.15
CA GLY A 102 -8.68 -0.35 1.42
C GLY A 102 -9.10 -0.83 2.80
N ARG A 103 -8.78 -2.09 3.13
CA ARG A 103 -9.07 -2.69 4.43
C ARG A 103 -8.36 -2.00 5.59
N ALA A 104 -7.07 -1.68 5.42
CA ALA A 104 -6.28 -1.01 6.45
C ALA A 104 -6.85 0.38 6.78
N ARG A 105 -7.24 1.17 5.78
CA ARG A 105 -7.84 2.49 6.00
C ARG A 105 -9.18 2.42 6.71
N THR A 106 -10.03 1.47 6.34
CA THR A 106 -11.31 1.23 7.04
C THR A 106 -11.05 0.92 8.51
N ALA A 107 -10.14 0.01 8.82
CA ALA A 107 -9.78 -0.33 10.19
C ALA A 107 -9.19 0.85 10.98
N VAL A 108 -8.42 1.73 10.33
CA VAL A 108 -7.89 2.96 10.97
C VAL A 108 -9.02 3.95 11.27
N ALA A 109 -9.94 4.17 10.32
CA ALA A 109 -11.10 5.05 10.50
C ALA A 109 -12.00 4.57 11.67
N GLU A 110 -12.28 3.28 11.73
CA GLU A 110 -13.03 2.64 12.83
C GLU A 110 -12.33 2.88 14.18
N ARG A 111 -11.01 2.68 14.25
CA ARG A 111 -10.25 2.91 15.49
C ARG A 111 -10.21 4.36 15.91
N LEU A 112 -10.24 5.29 14.98
CA LEU A 112 -10.33 6.73 15.26
C LEU A 112 -11.75 7.16 15.62
N GLY A 113 -12.77 6.35 15.33
CA GLY A 113 -14.17 6.71 15.53
C GLY A 113 -14.67 7.74 14.52
N ILE A 114 -14.09 7.79 13.32
CA ILE A 114 -14.46 8.73 12.25
C ILE A 114 -14.97 7.97 11.02
N ALA A 115 -15.88 8.59 10.27
CA ALA A 115 -16.29 8.05 8.97
C ALA A 115 -15.22 8.36 7.92
N PRO A 116 -14.81 7.37 7.10
CA PRO A 116 -13.91 7.63 6.00
C PRO A 116 -14.60 8.43 4.89
N VAL A 117 -13.84 9.28 4.20
CA VAL A 117 -14.30 9.99 2.99
C VAL A 117 -14.00 9.11 1.78
N THR A 118 -15.03 8.88 0.96
CA THR A 118 -14.87 8.12 -0.29
C THR A 118 -14.30 9.00 -1.39
N PHE A 119 -13.18 8.59 -1.96
CA PHE A 119 -12.57 9.21 -3.12
C PHE A 119 -12.91 8.43 -4.40
N PRO A 120 -13.03 9.10 -5.55
CA PRO A 120 -13.18 8.44 -6.85
C PRO A 120 -11.99 7.54 -7.19
N GLY A 121 -12.24 6.45 -7.91
CA GLY A 121 -11.21 5.50 -8.30
C GLY A 121 -10.79 4.54 -7.19
N ASP A 122 -9.64 3.94 -7.38
CA ASP A 122 -8.98 3.03 -6.44
C ASP A 122 -7.79 3.71 -5.71
N HIS A 123 -6.77 2.93 -5.36
CA HIS A 123 -5.52 3.45 -4.76
C HIS A 123 -4.75 4.38 -5.70
N GLY A 124 -4.90 4.21 -7.02
CA GLY A 124 -4.36 5.07 -8.08
C GLY A 124 -5.36 6.10 -8.63
N GLY A 125 -6.45 6.39 -7.93
CA GLY A 125 -7.54 7.26 -8.41
C GLY A 125 -7.11 8.65 -8.89
N PHE A 126 -5.95 9.14 -8.48
CA PHE A 126 -5.36 10.42 -8.89
C PHE A 126 -4.53 10.34 -10.19
N LEU A 127 -4.24 9.15 -10.71
CA LEU A 127 -3.38 8.96 -11.88
C LEU A 127 -4.09 9.38 -13.18
N GLY A 128 -3.36 10.08 -14.05
CA GLY A 128 -3.85 10.58 -15.34
C GLY A 128 -3.37 9.78 -16.55
N GLY A 129 -2.80 8.58 -16.36
CA GLY A 129 -2.21 7.73 -17.40
C GLY A 129 -0.79 7.28 -17.10
N GLU A 130 -0.21 7.76 -16.01
CA GLU A 130 1.11 7.36 -15.55
C GLU A 130 1.13 5.85 -15.25
N TYR A 131 2.23 5.21 -15.56
CA TYR A 131 2.42 3.74 -15.39
C TYR A 131 1.36 2.89 -16.11
N GLY A 132 0.74 3.43 -17.19
CA GLY A 132 -0.33 2.75 -17.91
C GLY A 132 -1.64 2.63 -17.13
N GLN A 133 -1.80 3.35 -16.03
CA GLN A 133 -3.00 3.35 -15.19
C GLN A 133 -3.74 4.67 -15.31
N THR A 134 -5.04 4.60 -15.53
CA THR A 134 -5.91 5.79 -15.60
C THR A 134 -6.93 5.71 -14.48
N GLY A 135 -6.85 6.67 -13.56
CA GLY A 135 -7.81 6.89 -12.49
C GLY A 135 -8.91 7.88 -12.91
N GLU A 136 -9.35 8.67 -11.95
CA GLU A 136 -10.35 9.73 -12.11
C GLU A 136 -9.80 11.06 -11.54
N PRO A 137 -8.67 11.61 -12.09
CA PRO A 137 -7.88 12.65 -11.45
C PRO A 137 -8.67 13.94 -11.18
N ASP A 138 -9.55 14.35 -12.08
CA ASP A 138 -10.37 15.56 -11.91
C ASP A 138 -11.37 15.42 -10.76
N ALA A 139 -12.07 14.29 -10.71
CA ALA A 139 -13.03 13.97 -9.65
C ALA A 139 -12.31 13.78 -8.30
N PHE A 140 -11.13 13.10 -8.31
CA PHE A 140 -10.28 12.98 -7.14
C PHE A 140 -9.86 14.36 -6.60
N ALA A 141 -9.40 15.25 -7.47
CA ALA A 141 -8.99 16.60 -7.09
C ALA A 141 -10.16 17.45 -6.55
N ALA A 142 -11.37 17.29 -7.09
CA ALA A 142 -12.56 17.94 -6.56
C ALA A 142 -12.86 17.49 -5.13
N THR A 143 -12.92 16.18 -4.90
CA THR A 143 -13.12 15.60 -3.55
C THR A 143 -12.03 16.04 -2.57
N LEU A 144 -10.77 16.08 -3.02
CA LEU A 144 -9.66 16.53 -2.17
C LEU A 144 -9.82 17.99 -1.76
N ARG A 145 -10.24 18.88 -2.68
CA ARG A 145 -10.50 20.29 -2.36
C ARG A 145 -11.62 20.43 -1.32
N GLU A 146 -12.72 19.69 -1.48
CA GLU A 146 -13.80 19.68 -0.50
C GLU A 146 -13.31 19.29 0.89
N VAL A 147 -12.50 18.22 0.98
CA VAL A 147 -11.90 17.76 2.23
C VAL A 147 -11.00 18.82 2.88
N LEU A 148 -10.21 19.53 2.08
CA LEU A 148 -9.24 20.52 2.60
C LEU A 148 -9.90 21.84 3.01
N THR A 149 -11.09 22.13 2.50
CA THR A 149 -11.80 23.41 2.76
C THR A 149 -12.96 23.29 3.74
N ALA A 150 -13.31 22.08 4.17
CA ALA A 150 -14.41 21.80 5.11
C ALA A 150 -14.05 22.09 6.57
#